data_9cee8e3aba31526488f969cf0ae7e72b
#
_entry.id   9cee8e3aba31526488f969cf0ae7e72b
#
_cell.length_a   1.000
_cell.length_b   1.000
_cell.length_c   1.000
_cell.angle_alpha   90.00
_cell.angle_beta   90.00
_cell.angle_gamma   90.00
#
_symmetry.space_group_name_H-M   'P 1'
#
loop_
_entity.id
_entity.type
_entity.pdbx_description
1 polymer ?
#
loop_
_entity_poly.entity_id
_entity_poly.type
_entity_poly.pdbx_seq_one_letter_code
_entity_poly.pdbx_strand_id
1 'polypeptide(L)'
;MKKLSTLLTIAIFATIGCDKLMKDETILVDDPELQAFSEGLNTDVGLSKKSINVLNDALNRHGKDGKHRRDPAFLWKVAAEMQKKLTSEEKDRLLGWMDDNNVPYLYGGGMDAKARGGPGADKGGMDLRAVFTVLDEAQRESLKSIMDSYKGQMEEVMKKAKDGTIDREAAKAELEALEAAMQAEIEALLTDEQKQRLEDMQAGMKPKMEEMRQAAHDAMVSALEMTTDQESGLETINNESGEAQRALMEKARAEEMSREDLKDALKQLIADRNSKIEALFSDKQIEIIKIYTALGMQYSKHCGDKRGDKGGNTGGSR
;
A
#
# COMPACT_ATOMS: atom_id res chain seq x y z
N MET A 1 -53.46 65.07 8.90
CA MET A 1 -53.29 63.66 8.57
C MET A 1 -52.27 63.54 7.45
N LYS A 2 -51.02 63.60 7.75
CA LYS A 2 -49.88 63.33 6.85
C LYS A 2 -48.65 63.13 7.77
N LYS A 3 -48.28 61.94 8.13
CA LYS A 3 -47.00 61.56 8.74
C LYS A 3 -47.10 60.07 9.22
N LEU A 4 -47.18 59.09 8.29
CA LEU A 4 -47.00 57.70 8.59
C LEU A 4 -46.68 56.91 7.30
N SER A 5 -45.60 57.22 6.60
CA SER A 5 -45.22 56.53 5.39
C SER A 5 -43.73 56.59 5.08
N THR A 6 -42.85 56.67 6.13
CA THR A 6 -41.40 56.80 5.85
C THR A 6 -40.56 55.86 6.75
N LEU A 7 -41.13 54.81 7.32
CA LEU A 7 -40.39 53.90 8.24
C LEU A 7 -40.44 52.41 7.84
N LEU A 8 -40.79 52.08 6.58
CA LEU A 8 -40.86 50.68 6.15
C LEU A 8 -39.89 50.30 5.01
N THR A 9 -38.87 51.13 4.75
CA THR A 9 -37.98 50.89 3.61
C THR A 9 -36.52 50.66 4.01
N ILE A 10 -36.19 50.55 5.30
CA ILE A 10 -34.78 50.34 5.76
C ILE A 10 -34.51 48.92 6.27
N ALA A 11 -35.53 48.07 6.40
CA ALA A 11 -35.35 46.71 6.99
C ALA A 11 -35.06 45.60 5.97
N ILE A 12 -34.98 45.86 4.66
CA ILE A 12 -34.77 44.81 3.65
C ILE A 12 -33.34 44.75 3.10
N PHE A 13 -32.45 45.68 3.48
CA PHE A 13 -31.06 45.66 2.96
C PHE A 13 -30.02 45.03 3.89
N ALA A 14 -30.40 44.49 5.05
CA ALA A 14 -29.46 43.91 6.01
C ALA A 14 -29.29 42.37 5.96
N THR A 15 -30.00 41.68 5.07
CA THR A 15 -29.91 40.19 5.01
C THR A 15 -29.24 39.63 3.75
N ILE A 16 -28.73 40.48 2.84
CA ILE A 16 -28.08 40.03 1.59
C ILE A 16 -26.54 40.18 1.67
N GLY A 17 -25.98 40.59 2.79
CA GLY A 17 -24.58 41.00 2.89
C GLY A 17 -23.61 40.03 3.60
N CYS A 18 -24.04 38.93 4.19
CA CYS A 18 -23.11 38.06 4.96
C CYS A 18 -22.65 36.78 4.27
N ASP A 19 -23.21 36.44 3.12
CA ASP A 19 -22.81 35.17 2.45
C ASP A 19 -21.68 35.35 1.41
N LYS A 20 -21.15 36.57 1.23
CA LYS A 20 -20.11 36.86 0.22
C LYS A 20 -18.73 37.21 0.79
N LEU A 21 -18.51 37.02 2.09
CA LEU A 21 -17.21 37.32 2.73
C LEU A 21 -16.63 36.08 3.48
N MET A 22 -17.09 34.87 3.21
CA MET A 22 -16.24 33.73 3.45
C MET A 22 -15.15 33.80 2.39
N LYS A 23 -14.00 34.35 2.76
CA LYS A 23 -12.77 34.24 1.98
C LYS A 23 -12.61 32.76 1.63
N ASP A 24 -12.54 32.53 0.34
CA ASP A 24 -12.26 31.24 -0.26
C ASP A 24 -10.81 30.81 0.07
N GLU A 25 -10.48 30.74 1.35
CA GLU A 25 -9.14 30.33 1.81
C GLU A 25 -8.98 28.86 1.54
N THR A 26 -7.88 28.51 0.91
CA THR A 26 -7.49 27.11 0.74
C THR A 26 -7.01 26.60 2.09
N ILE A 27 -7.62 25.54 2.60
CA ILE A 27 -7.15 24.84 3.81
C ILE A 27 -5.79 24.23 3.45
N LEU A 28 -4.75 24.59 4.20
CA LEU A 28 -3.43 24.00 4.06
C LEU A 28 -3.35 22.73 4.89
N VAL A 29 -2.53 21.80 4.46
CA VAL A 29 -2.23 20.59 5.22
C VAL A 29 -0.99 20.84 6.08
N ASP A 30 -1.09 20.56 7.37
CA ASP A 30 -0.02 20.84 8.35
C ASP A 30 1.22 19.95 8.15
N ASP A 31 1.02 18.71 7.70
CA ASP A 31 2.09 17.74 7.44
C ASP A 31 2.60 17.88 5.99
N PRO A 32 3.92 18.12 5.78
CA PRO A 32 4.47 18.34 4.43
C PRO A 32 4.30 17.13 3.48
N GLU A 33 4.28 15.90 3.99
CA GLU A 33 4.08 14.71 3.16
C GLU A 33 2.63 14.61 2.71
N LEU A 34 1.70 14.86 3.63
CA LEU A 34 0.28 14.91 3.31
C LEU A 34 -0.07 16.09 2.41
N GLN A 35 0.65 17.22 2.53
CA GLN A 35 0.52 18.34 1.60
C GLN A 35 0.95 17.92 0.19
N ALA A 36 2.13 17.30 0.05
CA ALA A 36 2.62 16.80 -1.25
C ALA A 36 1.66 15.76 -1.86
N PHE A 37 1.07 14.91 -1.03
CA PHE A 37 0.05 13.95 -1.44
C PHE A 37 -1.20 14.66 -1.97
N SER A 38 -1.73 15.66 -1.25
CA SER A 38 -2.91 16.44 -1.68
C SER A 38 -2.67 17.19 -2.99
N GLU A 39 -1.52 17.84 -3.13
CA GLU A 39 -1.12 18.55 -4.35
C GLU A 39 -0.96 17.59 -5.54
N GLY A 40 -0.34 16.41 -5.32
CA GLY A 40 -0.20 15.37 -6.34
C GLY A 40 -1.54 14.83 -6.81
N LEU A 41 -2.44 14.50 -5.90
CA LEU A 41 -3.79 14.05 -6.24
C LEU A 41 -4.57 15.14 -7.02
N ASN A 42 -4.46 16.39 -6.59
CA ASN A 42 -5.11 17.49 -7.31
C ASN A 42 -4.56 17.69 -8.72
N THR A 43 -3.25 17.55 -8.90
CA THR A 43 -2.59 17.65 -10.21
C THR A 43 -3.08 16.55 -11.14
N ASP A 44 -3.20 15.32 -10.63
CA ASP A 44 -3.56 14.15 -11.42
C ASP A 44 -5.06 14.08 -11.73
N VAL A 45 -5.93 14.54 -10.81
CA VAL A 45 -7.40 14.37 -10.91
C VAL A 45 -8.13 15.69 -11.22
N GLY A 46 -7.55 16.84 -10.90
CA GLY A 46 -8.17 18.16 -11.12
C GLY A 46 -9.39 18.37 -10.23
N LEU A 47 -9.25 18.19 -8.91
CA LEU A 47 -10.32 18.42 -7.95
C LEU A 47 -10.70 19.89 -7.87
N SER A 48 -11.98 20.19 -7.61
CA SER A 48 -12.43 21.54 -7.33
C SER A 48 -11.82 22.07 -6.02
N LYS A 49 -11.72 23.38 -5.88
CA LYS A 49 -11.24 24.01 -4.65
C LYS A 49 -12.01 23.55 -3.42
N LYS A 50 -13.32 23.35 -3.54
CA LYS A 50 -14.17 22.82 -2.47
C LYS A 50 -13.74 21.40 -2.08
N SER A 51 -13.51 20.53 -3.05
CA SER A 51 -13.13 19.14 -2.82
C SER A 51 -11.71 19.02 -2.28
N ILE A 52 -10.78 19.89 -2.72
CA ILE A 52 -9.45 20.00 -2.14
C ILE A 52 -9.52 20.44 -0.68
N ASN A 53 -10.34 21.41 -0.33
CA ASN A 53 -10.52 21.83 1.06
C ASN A 53 -11.10 20.69 1.92
N VAL A 54 -12.02 19.89 1.38
CA VAL A 54 -12.54 18.70 2.07
C VAL A 54 -11.44 17.66 2.29
N LEU A 55 -10.63 17.39 1.25
CA LEU A 55 -9.49 16.48 1.36
C LEU A 55 -8.50 16.97 2.42
N ASN A 56 -8.07 18.22 2.34
CA ASN A 56 -7.09 18.80 3.25
C ASN A 56 -7.56 18.79 4.71
N ASP A 57 -8.84 19.11 4.94
CA ASP A 57 -9.46 19.02 6.26
C ASP A 57 -9.50 17.57 6.79
N ALA A 58 -9.85 16.61 5.95
CA ALA A 58 -9.83 15.20 6.30
C ALA A 58 -8.39 14.71 6.60
N LEU A 59 -7.41 15.13 5.79
CA LEU A 59 -5.99 14.82 6.01
C LEU A 59 -5.50 15.39 7.35
N ASN A 60 -5.80 16.65 7.66
CA ASN A 60 -5.44 17.26 8.93
C ASN A 60 -6.11 16.57 10.13
N ARG A 61 -7.39 16.20 10.01
CA ARG A 61 -8.11 15.52 11.11
C ARG A 61 -7.59 14.10 11.38
N HIS A 62 -7.37 13.34 10.34
CA HIS A 62 -7.05 11.92 10.46
C HIS A 62 -5.55 11.62 10.42
N GLY A 63 -4.74 12.49 9.79
CA GLY A 63 -3.31 12.30 9.61
C GLY A 63 -2.41 12.99 10.64
N LYS A 64 -2.97 13.85 11.49
CA LYS A 64 -2.23 14.67 12.46
C LYS A 64 -1.33 13.81 13.37
N ASP A 65 -0.20 14.38 13.77
CA ASP A 65 0.77 13.77 14.69
C ASP A 65 1.36 12.45 14.15
N GLY A 66 1.46 12.33 12.82
CA GLY A 66 2.00 11.14 12.16
C GLY A 66 1.07 9.93 12.21
N LYS A 67 -0.22 10.10 12.48
CA LYS A 67 -1.22 9.03 12.44
C LYS A 67 -1.33 8.42 11.05
N HIS A 68 -1.18 9.25 9.99
CA HIS A 68 -1.17 8.77 8.60
C HIS A 68 -0.20 7.61 8.33
N ARG A 69 0.87 7.48 9.14
CA ARG A 69 1.84 6.38 9.02
C ARG A 69 1.57 5.19 9.94
N ARG A 70 0.71 5.35 10.95
CA ARG A 70 0.52 4.39 12.04
C ARG A 70 -0.92 3.91 12.18
N ASP A 71 -1.90 4.72 11.75
CA ASP A 71 -3.32 4.35 11.81
C ASP A 71 -3.74 3.67 10.49
N PRO A 72 -3.96 2.36 10.46
CA PRO A 72 -4.42 1.66 9.28
C PRO A 72 -5.80 2.13 8.80
N ALA A 73 -6.56 2.82 9.67
CA ALA A 73 -7.86 3.41 9.36
C ALA A 73 -7.75 4.73 8.61
N PHE A 74 -6.58 5.37 8.56
CA PHE A 74 -6.42 6.72 8.04
C PHE A 74 -7.02 6.91 6.63
N LEU A 75 -6.55 6.15 5.65
CA LEU A 75 -7.04 6.29 4.27
C LEU A 75 -8.50 5.87 4.10
N TRP A 76 -8.98 4.93 4.90
CA TRP A 76 -10.39 4.52 4.90
C TRP A 76 -11.31 5.66 5.34
N LYS A 77 -10.94 6.37 6.41
CA LYS A 77 -11.67 7.53 6.91
C LYS A 77 -11.71 8.66 5.88
N VAL A 78 -10.55 8.94 5.27
CA VAL A 78 -10.46 9.95 4.20
C VAL A 78 -11.32 9.55 2.98
N ALA A 79 -11.24 8.30 2.54
CA ALA A 79 -12.02 7.80 1.40
C ALA A 79 -13.54 7.88 1.64
N ALA A 80 -14.00 7.51 2.83
CA ALA A 80 -15.42 7.59 3.18
C ALA A 80 -15.95 9.03 3.22
N GLU A 81 -15.12 10.00 3.63
CA GLU A 81 -15.47 11.43 3.59
C GLU A 81 -15.48 11.98 2.16
N MET A 82 -14.45 11.62 1.37
CA MET A 82 -14.38 12.05 -0.02
C MET A 82 -15.55 11.49 -0.84
N GLN A 83 -15.96 10.23 -0.62
CA GLN A 83 -17.11 9.65 -1.29
C GLN A 83 -18.38 10.49 -1.10
N LYS A 84 -18.59 11.05 0.09
CA LYS A 84 -19.76 11.88 0.41
C LYS A 84 -19.69 13.31 -0.16
N LYS A 85 -18.51 13.77 -0.51
CA LYS A 85 -18.25 15.21 -0.82
C LYS A 85 -17.83 15.47 -2.26
N LEU A 86 -17.22 14.49 -2.93
CA LEU A 86 -16.89 14.58 -4.35
C LEU A 86 -18.16 14.63 -5.21
N THR A 87 -18.16 15.47 -6.23
CA THR A 87 -19.18 15.46 -7.28
C THR A 87 -19.03 14.20 -8.13
N SER A 88 -20.10 13.82 -8.88
CA SER A 88 -20.03 12.69 -9.81
C SER A 88 -18.93 12.87 -10.84
N GLU A 89 -18.76 14.08 -11.39
CA GLU A 89 -17.71 14.40 -12.37
C GLU A 89 -16.29 14.25 -11.79
N GLU A 90 -16.09 14.57 -10.52
CA GLU A 90 -14.79 14.40 -9.84
C GLU A 90 -14.50 12.92 -9.55
N LYS A 91 -15.53 12.15 -9.19
CA LYS A 91 -15.41 10.70 -9.05
C LYS A 91 -15.06 10.06 -10.39
N ASP A 92 -15.75 10.44 -11.48
CA ASP A 92 -15.47 9.92 -12.82
C ASP A 92 -14.04 10.24 -13.26
N ARG A 93 -13.53 11.46 -12.96
CA ARG A 93 -12.12 11.80 -13.24
C ARG A 93 -11.14 10.96 -12.41
N LEU A 94 -11.44 10.74 -11.13
CA LEU A 94 -10.61 9.89 -10.27
C LEU A 94 -10.56 8.45 -10.76
N LEU A 95 -11.71 7.91 -11.17
CA LEU A 95 -11.80 6.56 -11.73
C LEU A 95 -11.09 6.47 -13.09
N GLY A 96 -11.30 7.47 -13.96
CA GLY A 96 -10.58 7.56 -15.24
C GLY A 96 -9.06 7.61 -15.06
N TRP A 97 -8.58 8.37 -14.06
CA TRP A 97 -7.17 8.37 -13.70
C TRP A 97 -6.68 6.98 -13.26
N MET A 98 -7.50 6.22 -12.52
CA MET A 98 -7.15 4.85 -12.13
C MET A 98 -7.02 3.94 -13.34
N ASP A 99 -7.94 4.03 -14.30
CA ASP A 99 -7.92 3.23 -15.52
C ASP A 99 -6.69 3.57 -16.39
N ASP A 100 -6.39 4.85 -16.57
CA ASP A 100 -5.24 5.33 -17.34
C ASP A 100 -3.89 4.89 -16.73
N ASN A 101 -3.84 4.76 -15.41
CA ASN A 101 -2.64 4.32 -14.69
C ASN A 101 -2.62 2.81 -14.42
N ASN A 102 -3.55 2.04 -15.00
CA ASN A 102 -3.70 0.60 -14.77
C ASN A 102 -3.72 0.24 -13.27
N VAL A 103 -4.37 1.09 -12.46
CA VAL A 103 -4.54 0.83 -11.04
C VAL A 103 -5.56 -0.29 -10.90
N PRO A 104 -5.13 -1.49 -10.51
CA PRO A 104 -6.09 -2.57 -10.34
C PRO A 104 -7.06 -2.19 -9.24
N TYR A 105 -8.35 -2.44 -9.42
CA TYR A 105 -9.37 -2.31 -8.37
C TYR A 105 -9.14 -3.30 -7.24
N LEU A 106 -7.92 -3.32 -6.72
CA LEU A 106 -7.44 -4.35 -5.83
C LEU A 106 -7.86 -4.09 -4.41
N TYR A 107 -8.94 -4.73 -4.13
CA TYR A 107 -9.20 -5.16 -2.81
C TYR A 107 -8.45 -6.43 -2.53
N GLY A 108 -7.47 -6.37 -1.74
CA GLY A 108 -6.74 -7.51 -1.24
C GLY A 108 -5.22 -7.42 -1.28
N GLY A 109 -4.65 -6.51 -2.06
CA GLY A 109 -3.20 -6.31 -2.08
C GLY A 109 -2.64 -5.65 -0.81
N GLY A 110 -3.48 -5.11 0.07
CA GLY A 110 -3.06 -4.43 1.31
C GLY A 110 -3.37 -5.21 2.58
N MET A 111 -4.29 -6.18 2.53
CA MET A 111 -4.68 -6.95 3.71
C MET A 111 -3.95 -8.28 3.85
N ASP A 112 -3.57 -8.90 2.74
CA ASP A 112 -2.64 -10.03 2.77
C ASP A 112 -1.21 -9.55 2.62
N ALA A 113 -0.63 -9.03 3.70
CA ALA A 113 0.81 -8.83 3.80
C ALA A 113 1.59 -10.14 3.50
N LYS A 114 0.94 -11.31 3.58
CA LYS A 114 1.46 -12.59 3.08
C LYS A 114 1.64 -12.62 1.56
N ALA A 115 0.82 -11.91 0.78
CA ALA A 115 0.95 -11.89 -0.69
C ALA A 115 2.06 -10.94 -1.19
N ARG A 116 2.53 -10.00 -0.37
CA ARG A 116 3.68 -9.13 -0.69
C ARG A 116 5.03 -9.69 -0.28
N GLY A 117 5.04 -10.77 0.49
CA GLY A 117 6.21 -11.60 0.60
C GLY A 117 6.45 -12.24 -0.77
N GLY A 118 7.47 -11.76 -1.51
CA GLY A 118 7.88 -12.42 -2.75
C GLY A 118 8.09 -13.92 -2.50
N PRO A 119 8.30 -14.73 -3.54
CA PRO A 119 8.36 -16.21 -3.44
C PRO A 119 9.38 -16.79 -2.42
N GLY A 120 10.06 -15.93 -1.67
CA GLY A 120 10.97 -16.28 -0.57
C GLY A 120 10.46 -16.00 0.85
N ALA A 121 9.33 -15.31 1.03
CA ALA A 121 8.88 -14.92 2.38
C ALA A 121 8.32 -16.08 3.22
N ASP A 122 7.83 -17.14 2.59
CA ASP A 122 7.36 -18.36 3.27
C ASP A 122 8.47 -19.40 3.56
N LYS A 123 9.69 -19.18 3.04
CA LYS A 123 10.81 -20.13 3.21
C LYS A 123 11.62 -19.90 4.48
N GLY A 124 11.10 -19.26 5.51
CA GLY A 124 11.81 -19.12 6.80
C GLY A 124 13.17 -18.41 6.69
N GLY A 125 13.37 -17.63 5.64
CA GLY A 125 14.60 -16.89 5.41
C GLY A 125 14.85 -15.89 6.55
N MET A 126 16.09 -15.89 7.05
CA MET A 126 16.53 -14.98 8.11
C MET A 126 16.31 -13.53 7.66
N ASP A 127 15.60 -12.73 8.47
CA ASP A 127 15.46 -11.29 8.23
C ASP A 127 16.82 -10.59 8.43
N LEU A 128 17.54 -10.39 7.33
CA LEU A 128 18.85 -9.74 7.35
C LEU A 128 18.82 -8.35 7.99
N ARG A 129 17.69 -7.64 7.98
CA ARG A 129 17.57 -6.34 8.66
C ARG A 129 17.57 -6.53 10.17
N ALA A 130 16.83 -7.52 10.66
CA ALA A 130 16.83 -7.86 12.08
C ALA A 130 18.23 -8.33 12.51
N VAL A 131 18.86 -9.21 11.72
CA VAL A 131 20.25 -9.65 11.96
C VAL A 131 21.18 -8.44 12.09
N PHE A 132 21.14 -7.51 11.15
CA PHE A 132 22.01 -6.33 11.16
C PHE A 132 21.86 -5.49 12.42
N THR A 133 20.69 -5.50 13.09
CA THR A 133 20.45 -4.72 14.33
C THR A 133 21.11 -5.32 15.57
N VAL A 134 21.39 -6.62 15.58
CA VAL A 134 21.96 -7.34 16.72
C VAL A 134 23.48 -7.54 16.61
N LEU A 135 24.05 -7.34 15.41
CA LEU A 135 25.49 -7.51 15.16
C LEU A 135 26.32 -6.33 15.67
N ASP A 136 27.50 -6.63 16.18
CA ASP A 136 28.56 -5.63 16.41
C ASP A 136 29.23 -5.21 15.09
N GLU A 137 30.18 -4.26 15.15
CA GLU A 137 30.81 -3.70 13.95
C GLU A 137 31.65 -4.72 13.18
N ALA A 138 32.42 -5.56 13.87
CA ALA A 138 33.24 -6.60 13.26
C ALA A 138 32.37 -7.68 12.58
N GLN A 139 31.28 -8.08 13.25
CA GLN A 139 30.31 -9.01 12.68
C GLN A 139 29.58 -8.43 11.45
N ARG A 140 29.29 -7.11 11.44
CA ARG A 140 28.67 -6.44 10.25
C ARG A 140 29.60 -6.44 9.04
N GLU A 141 30.91 -6.24 9.25
CA GLU A 141 31.89 -6.37 8.18
C GLU A 141 31.97 -7.81 7.66
N SER A 142 31.97 -8.79 8.57
CA SER A 142 31.94 -10.20 8.20
C SER A 142 30.66 -10.56 7.42
N LEU A 143 29.50 -10.09 7.89
CA LEU A 143 28.23 -10.27 7.18
C LEU A 143 28.27 -9.69 5.76
N LYS A 144 28.83 -8.50 5.60
CA LYS A 144 29.00 -7.87 4.28
C LYS A 144 29.88 -8.72 3.38
N SER A 145 30.99 -9.22 3.90
CA SER A 145 31.89 -10.10 3.15
C SER A 145 31.21 -11.41 2.71
N ILE A 146 30.42 -12.03 3.60
CA ILE A 146 29.60 -13.20 3.27
C ILE A 146 28.62 -12.87 2.14
N MET A 147 27.84 -11.79 2.29
CA MET A 147 26.85 -11.38 1.27
C MET A 147 27.49 -11.08 -0.08
N ASP A 148 28.62 -10.37 -0.11
CA ASP A 148 29.33 -10.05 -1.36
C ASP A 148 29.87 -11.33 -2.03
N SER A 149 30.40 -12.29 -1.26
CA SER A 149 30.86 -13.59 -1.75
C SER A 149 29.74 -14.40 -2.38
N TYR A 150 28.64 -14.59 -1.67
CA TYR A 150 27.50 -15.36 -2.18
C TYR A 150 26.80 -14.69 -3.34
N LYS A 151 26.72 -13.35 -3.35
CA LYS A 151 26.21 -12.58 -4.49
C LYS A 151 27.00 -12.89 -5.75
N GLY A 152 28.34 -12.91 -5.69
CA GLY A 152 29.18 -13.27 -6.83
C GLY A 152 28.94 -14.68 -7.34
N GLN A 153 28.80 -15.66 -6.43
CA GLN A 153 28.49 -17.04 -6.79
C GLN A 153 27.10 -17.18 -7.42
N MET A 154 26.08 -16.52 -6.88
CA MET A 154 24.72 -16.50 -7.45
C MET A 154 24.70 -15.87 -8.85
N GLU A 155 25.45 -14.77 -9.05
CA GLU A 155 25.58 -14.11 -10.36
C GLU A 155 26.24 -15.06 -11.39
N GLU A 156 27.21 -15.86 -10.97
CA GLU A 156 27.84 -16.87 -11.83
C GLU A 156 26.88 -17.98 -12.24
N VAL A 157 26.07 -18.51 -11.28
CA VAL A 157 25.03 -19.49 -11.57
C VAL A 157 24.01 -18.94 -12.56
N MET A 158 23.54 -17.71 -12.32
CA MET A 158 22.61 -17.03 -13.23
C MET A 158 23.17 -16.83 -14.62
N LYS A 159 24.47 -16.54 -14.74
CA LYS A 159 25.18 -16.44 -16.01
C LYS A 159 25.22 -17.77 -16.73
N LYS A 160 25.61 -18.86 -16.07
CA LYS A 160 25.62 -20.24 -16.62
C LYS A 160 24.24 -20.65 -17.14
N ALA A 161 23.18 -20.33 -16.40
CA ALA A 161 21.79 -20.58 -16.81
C ALA A 161 21.41 -19.77 -18.05
N LYS A 162 21.81 -18.48 -18.11
CA LYS A 162 21.55 -17.61 -19.26
C LYS A 162 22.28 -18.06 -20.50
N ASP A 163 23.52 -18.52 -20.36
CA ASP A 163 24.36 -18.98 -21.46
C ASP A 163 24.02 -20.43 -21.90
N GLY A 164 23.04 -21.08 -21.25
CA GLY A 164 22.61 -22.45 -21.54
C GLY A 164 23.60 -23.52 -21.11
N THR A 165 24.60 -23.18 -20.27
CA THR A 165 25.61 -24.12 -19.75
C THR A 165 25.01 -25.08 -18.72
N ILE A 166 24.02 -24.62 -17.97
CA ILE A 166 23.19 -25.40 -17.05
C ILE A 166 21.72 -25.14 -17.36
N ASP A 167 20.88 -26.14 -17.13
CA ASP A 167 19.45 -25.99 -17.26
C ASP A 167 18.86 -25.22 -16.06
N ARG A 168 17.59 -24.88 -16.15
CA ARG A 168 16.91 -24.07 -15.15
C ARG A 168 16.74 -24.79 -13.80
N GLU A 169 16.55 -26.12 -13.83
CA GLU A 169 16.42 -26.92 -12.62
C GLU A 169 17.76 -27.01 -11.88
N ALA A 170 18.84 -27.27 -12.61
CA ALA A 170 20.19 -27.26 -12.04
C ALA A 170 20.55 -25.88 -11.46
N ALA A 171 20.25 -24.80 -12.19
CA ALA A 171 20.47 -23.43 -11.68
C ALA A 171 19.68 -23.17 -10.41
N LYS A 172 18.43 -23.60 -10.34
CA LYS A 172 17.59 -23.45 -9.15
C LYS A 172 18.16 -24.23 -7.96
N ALA A 173 18.58 -25.48 -8.18
CA ALA A 173 19.17 -26.30 -7.13
C ALA A 173 20.50 -25.69 -6.61
N GLU A 174 21.37 -25.18 -7.51
CA GLU A 174 22.60 -24.49 -7.13
C GLU A 174 22.31 -23.21 -6.32
N LEU A 175 21.33 -22.40 -6.73
CA LEU A 175 20.93 -21.18 -5.99
C LEU A 175 20.35 -21.51 -4.60
N GLU A 176 19.50 -22.54 -4.49
CA GLU A 176 18.95 -22.98 -3.20
C GLU A 176 20.06 -23.50 -2.27
N ALA A 177 21.06 -24.20 -2.81
CA ALA A 177 22.21 -24.64 -2.03
C ALA A 177 23.07 -23.45 -1.55
N LEU A 178 23.28 -22.44 -2.41
CA LEU A 178 24.01 -21.22 -2.05
C LEU A 178 23.25 -20.40 -0.99
N GLU A 179 21.92 -20.28 -1.10
CA GLU A 179 21.10 -19.62 -0.08
C GLU A 179 21.20 -20.32 1.27
N ALA A 180 21.11 -21.65 1.29
CA ALA A 180 21.24 -22.44 2.51
C ALA A 180 22.64 -22.32 3.14
N ALA A 181 23.70 -22.35 2.33
CA ALA A 181 25.07 -22.18 2.80
C ALA A 181 25.30 -20.76 3.35
N MET A 182 24.81 -19.73 2.66
CA MET A 182 24.87 -18.34 3.14
C MET A 182 24.16 -18.21 4.49
N GLN A 183 22.97 -18.76 4.63
CA GLN A 183 22.21 -18.73 5.86
C GLN A 183 22.97 -19.40 7.00
N ALA A 184 23.57 -20.56 6.76
CA ALA A 184 24.38 -21.29 7.75
C ALA A 184 25.61 -20.48 8.21
N GLU A 185 26.31 -19.78 7.29
CA GLU A 185 27.42 -18.91 7.64
C GLU A 185 26.98 -17.70 8.46
N ILE A 186 25.84 -17.09 8.13
CA ILE A 186 25.27 -16.00 8.91
C ILE A 186 24.84 -16.47 10.31
N GLU A 187 24.24 -17.66 10.42
CA GLU A 187 23.90 -18.26 11.72
C GLU A 187 25.12 -18.55 12.58
N ALA A 188 26.22 -19.00 11.96
CA ALA A 188 27.49 -19.23 12.65
C ALA A 188 28.18 -17.93 13.14
N LEU A 189 27.88 -16.81 12.52
CA LEU A 189 28.38 -15.49 12.94
C LEU A 189 27.71 -14.99 14.22
N LEU A 190 26.50 -15.46 14.52
CA LEU A 190 25.70 -15.02 15.66
C LEU A 190 26.08 -15.76 16.95
N THR A 191 26.19 -15.03 18.05
CA THR A 191 26.25 -15.63 19.40
C THR A 191 24.85 -16.16 19.79
N ASP A 192 24.80 -17.05 20.78
CA ASP A 192 23.53 -17.58 21.28
C ASP A 192 22.62 -16.48 21.83
N GLU A 193 23.19 -15.46 22.48
CA GLU A 193 22.45 -14.28 22.97
C GLU A 193 21.84 -13.47 21.81
N GLN A 194 22.55 -13.33 20.70
CA GLN A 194 22.07 -12.64 19.52
C GLN A 194 20.94 -13.43 18.83
N LYS A 195 21.08 -14.76 18.76
CA LYS A 195 20.01 -15.66 18.25
C LYS A 195 18.74 -15.54 19.07
N GLN A 196 18.86 -15.62 20.39
CA GLN A 196 17.72 -15.44 21.29
C GLN A 196 17.05 -14.08 21.11
N ARG A 197 17.84 -13.01 20.99
CA ARG A 197 17.33 -11.66 20.76
C ARG A 197 16.59 -11.53 19.43
N LEU A 198 17.02 -12.20 18.37
CA LEU A 198 16.31 -12.26 17.09
C LEU A 198 14.99 -13.00 17.21
N GLU A 199 14.97 -14.14 17.92
CA GLU A 199 13.75 -14.89 18.20
C GLU A 199 12.73 -14.04 18.98
N ASP A 200 13.18 -13.36 20.03
CA ASP A 200 12.33 -12.46 20.84
C ASP A 200 11.78 -11.29 19.99
N MET A 201 12.59 -10.72 19.09
CA MET A 201 12.15 -9.68 18.17
C MET A 201 11.09 -10.21 17.19
N GLN A 202 11.28 -11.40 16.62
CA GLN A 202 10.32 -12.04 15.72
C GLN A 202 9.03 -12.40 16.45
N ALA A 203 9.13 -12.96 17.65
CA ALA A 203 7.99 -13.28 18.49
C ALA A 203 7.19 -12.03 18.86
N GLY A 204 7.87 -10.90 19.13
CA GLY A 204 7.23 -9.62 19.41
C GLY A 204 6.62 -8.91 18.20
N MET A 205 7.11 -9.19 16.97
CA MET A 205 6.56 -8.61 15.75
C MET A 205 5.25 -9.27 15.29
N LYS A 206 5.13 -10.58 15.43
CA LYS A 206 3.93 -11.34 15.00
C LYS A 206 2.62 -10.81 15.59
N PRO A 207 2.48 -10.62 16.93
CA PRO A 207 1.26 -10.09 17.52
C PRO A 207 0.98 -8.65 17.09
N LYS A 208 2.01 -7.80 16.92
CA LYS A 208 1.83 -6.42 16.43
C LYS A 208 1.33 -6.39 14.98
N MET A 209 1.84 -7.27 14.14
CA MET A 209 1.36 -7.38 12.75
C MET A 209 -0.08 -7.87 12.70
N GLU A 210 -0.47 -8.79 13.58
CA GLU A 210 -1.85 -9.27 13.66
C GLU A 210 -2.78 -8.18 14.18
N GLU A 211 -2.38 -7.44 15.21
CA GLU A 211 -3.12 -6.28 15.72
C GLU A 211 -3.32 -5.21 14.63
N MET A 212 -2.26 -4.89 13.88
CA MET A 212 -2.36 -3.94 12.76
C MET A 212 -3.27 -4.46 11.64
N ARG A 213 -3.25 -5.75 11.37
CA ARG A 213 -4.12 -6.39 10.36
C ARG A 213 -5.57 -6.33 10.80
N GLN A 214 -5.86 -6.68 12.06
CA GLN A 214 -7.20 -6.59 12.62
C GLN A 214 -7.69 -5.14 12.62
N ALA A 215 -6.87 -4.19 13.04
CA ALA A 215 -7.23 -2.77 13.01
C ALA A 215 -7.50 -2.25 11.59
N ALA A 216 -6.78 -2.74 10.58
CA ALA A 216 -7.05 -2.41 9.18
C ALA A 216 -8.38 -3.01 8.69
N HIS A 217 -8.67 -4.24 9.08
CA HIS A 217 -9.94 -4.90 8.80
C HIS A 217 -11.12 -4.16 9.43
N ASP A 218 -11.04 -3.87 10.74
CA ASP A 218 -12.08 -3.14 11.47
C ASP A 218 -12.33 -1.75 10.87
N ALA A 219 -11.26 -1.09 10.43
CA ALA A 219 -11.36 0.20 9.77
C ALA A 219 -12.11 0.12 8.43
N MET A 220 -11.86 -0.90 7.65
CA MET A 220 -12.59 -1.17 6.40
C MET A 220 -14.06 -1.47 6.69
N VAL A 221 -14.34 -2.41 7.58
CA VAL A 221 -15.70 -2.79 7.98
C VAL A 221 -16.49 -1.54 8.41
N SER A 222 -15.87 -0.70 9.24
CA SER A 222 -16.47 0.56 9.70
C SER A 222 -16.69 1.57 8.57
N ALA A 223 -15.70 1.77 7.69
CA ALA A 223 -15.79 2.75 6.61
C ALA A 223 -16.83 2.37 5.54
N LEU A 224 -16.97 1.07 5.29
CA LEU A 224 -17.94 0.50 4.34
C LEU A 224 -19.30 0.25 4.99
N GLU A 225 -19.45 0.40 6.32
CA GLU A 225 -20.67 0.05 7.04
C GLU A 225 -21.11 -1.40 6.69
N MET A 226 -20.14 -2.35 6.68
CA MET A 226 -20.36 -3.73 6.24
C MET A 226 -21.32 -4.48 7.16
N THR A 227 -22.17 -5.31 6.54
CA THR A 227 -22.93 -6.32 7.27
C THR A 227 -22.06 -7.55 7.53
N THR A 228 -22.44 -8.39 8.51
CA THR A 228 -21.78 -9.66 8.80
C THR A 228 -21.73 -10.58 7.56
N ASP A 229 -22.81 -10.58 6.75
CA ASP A 229 -22.86 -11.38 5.53
C ASP A 229 -21.87 -10.88 4.47
N GLN A 230 -21.70 -9.54 4.36
CA GLN A 230 -20.70 -8.95 3.45
C GLN A 230 -19.27 -9.25 3.93
N GLU A 231 -19.02 -9.21 5.23
CA GLU A 231 -17.73 -9.53 5.82
C GLU A 231 -17.35 -11.00 5.54
N SER A 232 -18.26 -11.94 5.84
CA SER A 232 -18.08 -13.36 5.55
C SER A 232 -17.95 -13.65 4.06
N GLY A 233 -18.75 -12.98 3.22
CA GLY A 233 -18.68 -13.09 1.76
C GLY A 233 -17.34 -12.61 1.20
N LEU A 234 -16.81 -11.50 1.71
CA LEU A 234 -15.49 -10.98 1.30
C LEU A 234 -14.35 -11.93 1.71
N GLU A 235 -14.42 -12.50 2.91
CA GLU A 235 -13.45 -13.50 3.38
C GLU A 235 -13.46 -14.73 2.47
N THR A 236 -14.64 -15.23 2.11
CA THR A 236 -14.81 -16.37 1.18
C THR A 236 -14.19 -16.06 -0.18
N ILE A 237 -14.50 -14.89 -0.77
CA ILE A 237 -13.95 -14.45 -2.05
C ILE A 237 -12.41 -14.38 -1.99
N ASN A 238 -11.85 -13.85 -0.90
CA ASN A 238 -10.41 -13.72 -0.74
C ASN A 238 -9.73 -15.09 -0.60
N ASN A 239 -10.30 -16.00 0.17
CA ASN A 239 -9.78 -17.36 0.36
C ASN A 239 -9.78 -18.14 -0.96
N GLU A 240 -10.91 -18.16 -1.67
CA GLU A 240 -11.04 -18.82 -2.99
C GLU A 240 -10.02 -18.26 -4.00
N SER A 241 -9.91 -16.92 -4.05
CA SER A 241 -8.97 -16.26 -4.96
C SER A 241 -7.51 -16.55 -4.60
N GLY A 242 -7.19 -16.58 -3.31
CA GLY A 242 -5.86 -16.94 -2.82
C GLY A 242 -5.48 -18.39 -3.10
N GLU A 243 -6.43 -19.32 -2.98
CA GLU A 243 -6.22 -20.73 -3.34
C GLU A 243 -6.00 -20.92 -4.84
N ALA A 244 -6.85 -20.27 -5.66
CA ALA A 244 -6.70 -20.30 -7.11
C ALA A 244 -5.36 -19.71 -7.57
N GLN A 245 -4.93 -18.60 -6.96
CA GLN A 245 -3.62 -18.00 -7.25
C GLN A 245 -2.48 -18.94 -6.90
N ARG A 246 -2.52 -19.62 -5.74
CA ARG A 246 -1.50 -20.61 -5.35
C ARG A 246 -1.43 -21.76 -6.35
N ALA A 247 -2.58 -22.31 -6.76
CA ALA A 247 -2.64 -23.39 -7.74
C ALA A 247 -2.04 -22.98 -9.10
N LEU A 248 -2.30 -21.73 -9.57
CA LEU A 248 -1.69 -21.21 -10.80
C LEU A 248 -0.16 -21.09 -10.67
N MET A 249 0.32 -20.60 -9.52
CA MET A 249 1.76 -20.47 -9.27
C MET A 249 2.45 -21.85 -9.17
N GLU A 250 1.79 -22.85 -8.61
CA GLU A 250 2.31 -24.24 -8.57
C GLU A 250 2.43 -24.84 -9.97
N LYS A 251 1.40 -24.70 -10.82
CA LYS A 251 1.44 -25.12 -12.23
C LYS A 251 2.59 -24.45 -12.99
N ALA A 252 2.79 -23.16 -12.78
CA ALA A 252 3.89 -22.42 -13.40
C ALA A 252 5.26 -22.88 -12.90
N ARG A 253 5.37 -23.26 -11.63
CA ARG A 253 6.60 -23.85 -11.05
C ARG A 253 6.89 -25.25 -11.58
N ALA A 254 5.84 -26.05 -11.79
CA ALA A 254 5.93 -27.39 -12.39
C ALA A 254 6.14 -27.36 -13.91
N GLU A 255 6.32 -26.18 -14.51
CA GLU A 255 6.44 -25.97 -15.96
C GLU A 255 5.22 -26.47 -16.78
N GLU A 256 4.09 -26.70 -16.11
CA GLU A 256 2.83 -27.09 -16.74
C GLU A 256 2.11 -25.90 -17.42
N MET A 257 2.63 -24.67 -17.22
CA MET A 257 2.03 -23.43 -17.72
C MET A 257 3.13 -22.47 -18.17
N SER A 258 2.95 -21.84 -19.35
CA SER A 258 3.86 -20.80 -19.82
C SER A 258 3.71 -19.50 -19.00
N ARG A 259 4.71 -18.62 -19.06
CA ARG A 259 4.64 -17.30 -18.40
C ARG A 259 3.50 -16.43 -18.94
N GLU A 260 3.20 -16.55 -20.22
CA GLU A 260 2.13 -15.80 -20.87
C GLU A 260 0.77 -16.30 -20.43
N ASP A 261 0.57 -17.62 -20.43
CA ASP A 261 -0.66 -18.24 -19.93
C ASP A 261 -0.89 -17.93 -18.43
N LEU A 262 0.18 -17.96 -17.61
CA LEU A 262 0.11 -17.57 -16.20
C LEU A 262 -0.36 -16.12 -16.04
N LYS A 263 0.22 -15.20 -16.82
CA LYS A 263 -0.15 -13.78 -16.79
C LYS A 263 -1.62 -13.59 -17.14
N ASP A 264 -2.11 -14.27 -18.16
CA ASP A 264 -3.49 -14.16 -18.59
C ASP A 264 -4.46 -14.83 -17.60
N ALA A 265 -4.09 -15.98 -17.04
CA ALA A 265 -4.87 -16.64 -15.99
C ALA A 265 -4.95 -15.78 -14.71
N LEU A 266 -3.87 -15.10 -14.32
CA LEU A 266 -3.88 -14.18 -13.18
C LEU A 266 -4.76 -12.95 -13.45
N LYS A 267 -4.74 -12.40 -14.67
CA LYS A 267 -5.65 -11.31 -15.04
C LYS A 267 -7.12 -11.74 -14.94
N GLN A 268 -7.44 -12.94 -15.47
CA GLN A 268 -8.79 -13.48 -15.40
C GLN A 268 -9.22 -13.69 -13.94
N LEU A 269 -8.35 -14.26 -13.10
CA LEU A 269 -8.62 -14.46 -11.68
C LEU A 269 -8.92 -13.13 -10.95
N ILE A 270 -8.18 -12.07 -11.28
CA ILE A 270 -8.42 -10.73 -10.73
C ILE A 270 -9.77 -10.18 -11.21
N ALA A 271 -10.10 -10.34 -12.49
CA ALA A 271 -11.38 -9.90 -13.05
C ALA A 271 -12.56 -10.62 -12.39
N ASP A 272 -12.48 -11.95 -12.24
CA ASP A 272 -13.52 -12.76 -11.61
C ASP A 272 -13.69 -12.37 -10.13
N ARG A 273 -12.60 -12.16 -9.41
CA ARG A 273 -12.62 -11.67 -8.02
C ARG A 273 -13.29 -10.30 -7.91
N ASN A 274 -12.94 -9.36 -8.78
CA ASN A 274 -13.54 -8.03 -8.79
C ASN A 274 -15.05 -8.09 -9.06
N SER A 275 -15.49 -8.90 -10.01
CA SER A 275 -16.90 -9.11 -10.29
C SER A 275 -17.68 -9.67 -9.09
N LYS A 276 -17.08 -10.62 -8.34
CA LYS A 276 -17.68 -11.15 -7.10
C LYS A 276 -17.78 -10.06 -6.03
N ILE A 277 -16.76 -9.21 -5.89
CA ILE A 277 -16.77 -8.09 -4.95
C ILE A 277 -17.83 -7.05 -5.33
N GLU A 278 -17.93 -6.69 -6.61
CA GLU A 278 -18.97 -5.77 -7.11
C GLU A 278 -20.40 -6.31 -6.88
N ALA A 279 -20.58 -7.61 -6.97
CA ALA A 279 -21.88 -8.24 -6.66
C ALA A 279 -22.19 -8.29 -5.15
N LEU A 280 -21.16 -8.27 -4.29
CA LEU A 280 -21.31 -8.35 -2.83
C LEU A 280 -21.64 -6.99 -2.20
N PHE A 281 -21.11 -5.90 -2.76
CA PHE A 281 -21.20 -4.57 -2.20
C PHE A 281 -22.17 -3.66 -2.99
N SER A 282 -22.74 -2.67 -2.30
CA SER A 282 -23.52 -1.62 -2.95
C SER A 282 -22.61 -0.66 -3.73
N ASP A 283 -23.20 0.09 -4.68
CA ASP A 283 -22.47 1.10 -5.47
C ASP A 283 -21.72 2.10 -4.60
N LYS A 284 -22.34 2.55 -3.49
CA LYS A 284 -21.70 3.46 -2.51
C LYS A 284 -20.47 2.83 -1.88
N GLN A 285 -20.53 1.56 -1.50
CA GLN A 285 -19.38 0.86 -0.92
C GLN A 285 -18.29 0.66 -1.96
N ILE A 286 -18.65 0.30 -3.19
CA ILE A 286 -17.70 0.19 -4.31
C ILE A 286 -17.01 1.53 -4.59
N GLU A 287 -17.73 2.65 -4.57
CA GLU A 287 -17.13 3.98 -4.71
C GLU A 287 -16.08 4.26 -3.62
N ILE A 288 -16.41 3.99 -2.33
CA ILE A 288 -15.46 4.17 -1.22
C ILE A 288 -14.21 3.34 -1.46
N ILE A 289 -14.40 2.12 -1.88
CA ILE A 289 -13.34 1.19 -2.22
C ILE A 289 -12.42 1.76 -3.30
N LYS A 290 -12.97 2.22 -4.41
CA LYS A 290 -12.23 2.79 -5.54
C LYS A 290 -11.46 4.04 -5.09
N ILE A 291 -12.11 4.93 -4.34
CA ILE A 291 -11.46 6.12 -3.78
C ILE A 291 -10.31 5.73 -2.86
N TYR A 292 -10.51 4.78 -1.94
CA TYR A 292 -9.45 4.27 -1.07
C TYR A 292 -8.24 3.75 -1.86
N THR A 293 -8.50 2.99 -2.92
CA THR A 293 -7.43 2.44 -3.78
C THR A 293 -6.66 3.55 -4.48
N ALA A 294 -7.35 4.54 -5.04
CA ALA A 294 -6.72 5.70 -5.68
C ALA A 294 -5.88 6.52 -4.68
N LEU A 295 -6.43 6.79 -3.50
CA LEU A 295 -5.72 7.47 -2.43
C LEU A 295 -4.48 6.67 -1.99
N GLY A 296 -4.59 5.35 -1.85
CA GLY A 296 -3.48 4.48 -1.48
C GLY A 296 -2.33 4.49 -2.48
N MET A 297 -2.64 4.51 -3.77
CA MET A 297 -1.64 4.62 -4.85
C MET A 297 -0.92 5.97 -4.80
N GLN A 298 -1.67 7.06 -4.71
CA GLN A 298 -1.10 8.40 -4.59
C GLN A 298 -0.31 8.58 -3.30
N TYR A 299 -0.81 8.06 -2.20
CA TYR A 299 -0.10 8.08 -0.92
C TYR A 299 1.25 7.34 -1.01
N SER A 300 1.27 6.15 -1.62
CA SER A 300 2.52 5.40 -1.83
C SER A 300 3.53 6.16 -2.69
N LYS A 301 3.07 6.93 -3.67
CA LYS A 301 3.91 7.74 -4.56
C LYS A 301 4.58 8.91 -3.84
N HIS A 302 3.88 9.55 -2.91
CA HIS A 302 4.31 10.78 -2.25
C HIS A 302 4.84 10.59 -0.83
N CYS A 303 4.29 9.62 -0.09
CA CYS A 303 4.60 9.35 1.31
C CYS A 303 5.28 7.98 1.51
N GLY A 304 5.45 7.20 0.43
CA GLY A 304 6.15 5.92 0.46
C GLY A 304 7.62 6.09 0.83
N ASP A 305 8.14 5.09 1.49
CA ASP A 305 9.47 5.09 2.12
C ASP A 305 10.59 5.51 1.15
N LYS A 306 10.99 6.79 1.20
CA LYS A 306 12.18 7.31 0.50
C LYS A 306 13.50 6.79 1.11
N ARG A 307 13.46 5.74 1.93
CA ARG A 307 14.64 5.18 2.62
C ARG A 307 15.64 4.53 1.66
N GLY A 308 15.27 4.32 0.38
CA GLY A 308 16.16 3.72 -0.62
C GLY A 308 17.14 4.67 -1.33
N ASP A 309 16.94 5.99 -1.25
CA ASP A 309 17.63 6.94 -2.14
C ASP A 309 18.78 7.73 -1.48
N LYS A 310 19.17 7.40 -0.25
CA LYS A 310 20.34 8.02 0.39
C LYS A 310 21.67 7.29 0.13
N GLY A 311 21.70 6.34 -0.80
CA GLY A 311 22.90 5.58 -1.22
C GLY A 311 23.42 5.89 -2.62
N GLY A 312 22.86 6.85 -3.35
CA GLY A 312 23.26 7.23 -4.71
C GLY A 312 24.41 8.25 -4.71
N ASN A 313 25.62 7.77 -4.63
CA ASN A 313 26.85 8.21 -5.32
C ASN A 313 26.92 9.67 -5.79
N THR A 314 27.38 10.57 -4.89
CA THR A 314 28.03 11.81 -5.33
C THR A 314 29.49 11.54 -5.69
N GLY A 315 29.73 10.74 -6.72
CA GLY A 315 31.01 10.59 -7.40
C GLY A 315 31.21 11.78 -8.33
N GLY A 316 31.75 12.87 -7.82
CA GLY A 316 32.15 14.02 -8.62
C GLY A 316 33.25 13.63 -9.59
N SER A 317 33.01 13.93 -10.85
CA SER A 317 34.03 14.07 -11.90
C SER A 317 34.97 15.21 -11.54
N ARG A 318 36.21 14.93 -11.51
CA ARG A 318 37.32 15.84 -11.87
C ARG A 318 38.27 15.12 -12.77
#